data_a242c6a60917d8f86ba5ee5117190eb0
#
_entry.id   a242c6a60917d8f86ba5ee5117190eb0
#
_cell.length_a   1.000
_cell.length_b   1.000
_cell.length_c   1.000
_cell.angle_alpha   90.00
_cell.angle_beta   90.00
_cell.angle_gamma   90.00
#
_symmetry.space_group_name_H-M   'P 1'
#
loop_
_entity.id
_entity.type
_entity.pdbx_description
1 polymer ?
#
loop_
_entity_poly.entity_id
_entity_poly.type
_entity_poly.pdbx_seq_one_letter_code
_entity_poly.pdbx_strand_id
1 'polypeptide(L)'
;MNDRRMTVHEVADLTGITIRTLHYYDEIGLLKPAMVTDSKYRLYSDDDLSRLQEILFFREVGFALKEIKSLLSSPNYNRTEALKRHLDILQAQKERIDALISLVKTEIEGNPVPSFAPFSDTKVLELKEKYRSEVLERWGNTHSFKEYEAAFLSQPEKGQRNQLERFLSVSKDTFKKLARFQNQSPACQ
;
A
#
# COMPACT_ATOMS: atom_id res chain seq x y z
N MET A 1 9.43 -28.87 14.21
CA MET A 1 9.17 -27.67 13.38
C MET A 1 10.46 -27.39 12.63
N ASN A 2 10.40 -27.36 11.30
CA ASN A 2 11.59 -27.12 10.49
C ASN A 2 11.85 -25.60 10.56
N ASP A 3 12.88 -25.17 11.29
CA ASP A 3 13.27 -23.77 11.45
C ASP A 3 13.98 -23.29 10.16
N ARG A 4 13.18 -23.22 9.07
CA ARG A 4 13.68 -22.75 7.77
C ARG A 4 13.94 -21.25 7.86
N ARG A 5 15.19 -20.86 7.73
CA ARG A 5 15.61 -19.46 7.68
C ARG A 5 16.01 -19.09 6.27
N MET A 6 15.51 -17.96 5.81
CA MET A 6 15.81 -17.44 4.49
C MET A 6 16.77 -16.25 4.58
N THR A 7 17.70 -16.19 3.65
CA THR A 7 18.59 -15.03 3.50
C THR A 7 17.83 -13.84 2.93
N VAL A 8 18.39 -12.64 3.05
CA VAL A 8 17.81 -11.41 2.46
C VAL A 8 17.59 -11.53 0.94
N HIS A 9 18.46 -12.25 0.23
CA HIS A 9 18.32 -12.47 -1.21
C HIS A 9 17.13 -13.39 -1.52
N GLU A 10 17.01 -14.52 -0.82
CA GLU A 10 15.88 -15.44 -0.99
C GLU A 10 14.54 -14.77 -0.67
N VAL A 11 14.49 -13.91 0.38
CA VAL A 11 13.28 -13.13 0.70
C VAL A 11 12.98 -12.11 -0.39
N ALA A 12 14.00 -11.42 -0.92
CA ALA A 12 13.82 -10.47 -2.01
C ALA A 12 13.28 -11.16 -3.27
N ASP A 13 13.85 -12.30 -3.65
CA ASP A 13 13.42 -13.09 -4.82
C ASP A 13 12.00 -13.62 -4.65
N LEU A 14 11.66 -14.13 -3.45
CA LEU A 14 10.33 -14.66 -3.13
C LEU A 14 9.24 -13.58 -3.18
N THR A 15 9.54 -12.38 -2.71
CA THR A 15 8.53 -11.35 -2.46
C THR A 15 8.51 -10.23 -3.51
N GLY A 16 9.52 -10.15 -4.37
CA GLY A 16 9.70 -9.06 -5.33
C GLY A 16 10.12 -7.73 -4.71
N ILE A 17 10.43 -7.71 -3.39
CA ILE A 17 10.92 -6.51 -2.71
C ILE A 17 12.41 -6.42 -2.87
N THR A 18 12.94 -5.19 -3.02
CA THR A 18 14.39 -5.00 -3.12
C THR A 18 15.09 -5.28 -1.78
N ILE A 19 16.31 -5.80 -1.84
CA ILE A 19 17.19 -5.98 -0.66
C ILE A 19 17.33 -4.65 0.12
N ARG A 20 17.43 -3.53 -0.59
CA ARG A 20 17.49 -2.19 0.02
C ARG A 20 16.24 -1.88 0.84
N THR A 21 15.06 -2.27 0.37
CA THR A 21 13.79 -2.10 1.10
C THR A 21 13.79 -2.95 2.37
N LEU A 22 14.26 -4.21 2.32
CA LEU A 22 14.36 -5.07 3.49
C LEU A 22 15.34 -4.53 4.53
N HIS A 23 16.50 -4.02 4.09
CA HIS A 23 17.44 -3.35 4.99
C HIS A 23 16.82 -2.10 5.63
N TYR A 24 16.09 -1.30 4.86
CA TYR A 24 15.41 -0.13 5.38
C TYR A 24 14.32 -0.50 6.40
N TYR A 25 13.58 -1.59 6.18
CA TYR A 25 12.58 -2.08 7.15
C TYR A 25 13.23 -2.51 8.47
N ASP A 26 14.42 -3.12 8.41
CA ASP A 26 15.21 -3.44 9.60
C ASP A 26 15.69 -2.17 10.32
N GLU A 27 16.26 -1.21 9.60
CA GLU A 27 16.76 0.07 10.14
C GLU A 27 15.67 0.85 10.89
N ILE A 28 14.48 0.96 10.30
CA ILE A 28 13.33 1.64 10.93
C ILE A 28 12.63 0.77 11.98
N GLY A 29 13.05 -0.48 12.17
CA GLY A 29 12.47 -1.44 13.13
C GLY A 29 11.03 -1.84 12.79
N LEU A 30 10.67 -1.85 11.51
CA LEU A 30 9.38 -2.34 11.01
C LEU A 30 9.38 -3.87 10.85
N LEU A 31 10.47 -4.41 10.28
CA LEU A 31 10.73 -5.83 10.13
C LEU A 31 12.19 -6.09 10.52
N LYS A 32 12.39 -6.82 11.61
CA LYS A 32 13.73 -7.25 12.04
C LYS A 32 13.95 -8.69 11.62
N PRO A 33 15.16 -9.06 11.16
CA PRO A 33 15.48 -10.46 10.93
C PRO A 33 15.53 -11.24 12.25
N ALA A 34 15.12 -12.50 12.24
CA ALA A 34 15.19 -13.39 13.41
C ALA A 34 16.62 -13.57 13.91
N MET A 35 17.61 -13.47 13.01
CA MET A 35 19.02 -13.63 13.34
C MET A 35 19.88 -12.78 12.40
N VAL A 36 20.95 -12.22 12.95
CA VAL A 36 22.08 -11.68 12.19
C VAL A 36 23.29 -12.52 12.56
N THR A 37 23.93 -13.13 11.56
CA THR A 37 25.13 -13.96 11.77
C THR A 37 26.35 -13.10 12.12
N ASP A 38 27.43 -13.74 12.63
CA ASP A 38 28.72 -13.06 12.88
C ASP A 38 29.29 -12.41 11.61
N SER A 39 29.02 -13.00 10.45
CA SER A 39 29.37 -12.47 9.13
C SER A 39 28.39 -11.40 8.62
N LYS A 40 27.49 -10.89 9.49
CA LYS A 40 26.48 -9.85 9.21
C LYS A 40 25.41 -10.22 8.18
N TYR A 41 25.19 -11.52 7.92
CA TYR A 41 24.06 -11.95 7.10
C TYR A 41 22.78 -11.94 7.92
N ARG A 42 21.71 -11.37 7.32
CA ARG A 42 20.36 -11.36 7.88
C ARG A 42 19.62 -12.63 7.49
N LEU A 43 19.04 -13.29 8.46
CA LEU A 43 18.23 -14.48 8.28
C LEU A 43 16.82 -14.25 8.83
N TYR A 44 15.82 -14.53 8.00
CA TYR A 44 14.41 -14.34 8.28
C TYR A 44 13.73 -15.68 8.52
N SER A 45 12.92 -15.76 9.57
CA SER A 45 12.08 -16.89 9.92
C SER A 45 10.73 -16.86 9.20
N ASP A 46 9.95 -17.93 9.32
CA ASP A 46 8.56 -17.98 8.81
C ASP A 46 7.67 -16.93 9.49
N ASP A 47 7.92 -16.59 10.76
CA ASP A 47 7.21 -15.51 11.47
C ASP A 47 7.56 -14.14 10.89
N ASP A 48 8.84 -13.91 10.53
CA ASP A 48 9.26 -12.68 9.87
C ASP A 48 8.63 -12.55 8.48
N LEU A 49 8.50 -13.66 7.74
CA LEU A 49 7.81 -13.68 6.45
C LEU A 49 6.32 -13.39 6.60
N SER A 50 5.67 -13.96 7.63
CA SER A 50 4.28 -13.65 7.96
C SER A 50 4.09 -12.17 8.30
N ARG A 51 5.03 -11.60 9.07
CA ARG A 51 5.05 -10.17 9.37
C ARG A 51 5.28 -9.32 8.13
N LEU A 52 6.19 -9.72 7.25
CA LEU A 52 6.43 -9.04 5.98
C LEU A 52 5.18 -9.04 5.11
N GLN A 53 4.47 -10.16 5.02
CA GLN A 53 3.22 -10.26 4.29
C GLN A 53 2.16 -9.26 4.81
N GLU A 54 2.04 -9.09 6.14
CA GLU A 54 1.14 -8.10 6.73
C GLU A 54 1.55 -6.66 6.37
N ILE A 55 2.85 -6.37 6.42
CA ILE A 55 3.38 -5.06 6.00
C ILE A 55 2.98 -4.76 4.56
N LEU A 56 3.10 -5.75 3.66
CA LEU A 56 2.74 -5.60 2.26
C LEU A 56 1.24 -5.39 2.06
N PHE A 57 0.38 -6.10 2.80
CA PHE A 57 -1.06 -5.87 2.76
C PHE A 57 -1.43 -4.44 3.14
N PHE A 58 -0.86 -3.91 4.22
CA PHE A 58 -1.12 -2.51 4.61
C PHE A 58 -0.58 -1.52 3.57
N ARG A 59 0.57 -1.81 2.97
CA ARG A 59 1.14 -0.98 1.91
C ARG A 59 0.26 -0.92 0.67
N GLU A 60 -0.32 -2.05 0.28
CA GLU A 60 -1.22 -2.16 -0.88
C GLU A 60 -2.46 -1.26 -0.74
N VAL A 61 -2.98 -1.12 0.47
CA VAL A 61 -4.11 -0.22 0.74
C VAL A 61 -3.70 1.23 1.06
N GLY A 62 -2.39 1.55 1.01
CA GLY A 62 -1.90 2.92 1.06
C GLY A 62 -1.46 3.41 2.43
N PHE A 63 -1.28 2.53 3.43
CA PHE A 63 -0.75 2.94 4.73
C PHE A 63 0.73 3.35 4.63
N ALA A 64 1.10 4.40 5.35
CA ALA A 64 2.50 4.78 5.50
C ALA A 64 3.25 3.80 6.40
N LEU A 65 4.57 3.60 6.16
CA LEU A 65 5.37 2.62 6.92
C LEU A 65 5.34 2.85 8.44
N LYS A 66 5.25 4.10 8.85
CA LYS A 66 5.17 4.46 10.28
C LYS A 66 3.82 4.08 10.90
N GLU A 67 2.73 4.29 10.16
CA GLU A 67 1.38 3.86 10.57
C GLU A 67 1.36 2.34 10.73
N ILE A 68 1.95 1.61 9.77
CA ILE A 68 2.08 0.15 9.81
C ILE A 68 2.88 -0.29 11.04
N LYS A 69 4.02 0.36 11.30
CA LYS A 69 4.85 0.05 12.46
C LYS A 69 4.08 0.24 13.77
N SER A 70 3.39 1.38 13.93
CA SER A 70 2.57 1.67 15.12
C SER A 70 1.46 0.64 15.29
N LEU A 71 0.74 0.34 14.21
CA LEU A 71 -0.35 -0.63 14.20
C LEU A 71 0.12 -2.03 14.62
N LEU A 72 1.14 -2.56 13.95
CA LEU A 72 1.67 -3.89 14.21
C LEU A 72 2.39 -4.03 15.56
N SER A 73 2.73 -2.92 16.22
CA SER A 73 3.32 -2.90 17.57
C SER A 73 2.27 -2.71 18.67
N SER A 74 1.01 -2.48 18.31
CA SER A 74 -0.06 -2.29 19.28
C SER A 74 -0.43 -3.60 19.98
N PRO A 75 -0.55 -3.61 21.33
CA PRO A 75 -0.97 -4.81 22.06
C PRO A 75 -2.40 -5.25 21.72
N ASN A 76 -3.23 -4.34 21.22
CA ASN A 76 -4.62 -4.62 20.80
C ASN A 76 -4.74 -4.92 19.30
N TYR A 77 -3.65 -5.13 18.59
CA TYR A 77 -3.69 -5.45 17.17
C TYR A 77 -4.36 -6.80 16.93
N ASN A 78 -5.40 -6.79 16.10
CA ASN A 78 -6.10 -8.00 15.70
C ASN A 78 -5.89 -8.26 14.21
N ARG A 79 -5.01 -9.21 13.92
CA ARG A 79 -4.65 -9.61 12.55
C ARG A 79 -5.87 -10.01 11.71
N THR A 80 -6.76 -10.80 12.28
CA THR A 80 -7.95 -11.29 11.56
C THR A 80 -8.86 -10.14 11.15
N GLU A 81 -9.07 -9.17 12.03
CA GLU A 81 -9.87 -8.00 11.72
C GLU A 81 -9.22 -7.13 10.65
N ALA A 82 -7.92 -6.92 10.74
CA ALA A 82 -7.16 -6.19 9.72
C ALA A 82 -7.28 -6.85 8.34
N LEU A 83 -7.14 -8.18 8.27
CA LEU A 83 -7.28 -8.92 7.00
C LEU A 83 -8.71 -8.88 6.44
N LYS A 84 -9.75 -8.87 7.28
CA LYS A 84 -11.13 -8.69 6.82
C LYS A 84 -11.32 -7.33 6.15
N ARG A 85 -10.82 -6.25 6.77
CA ARG A 85 -10.88 -4.90 6.16
C ARG A 85 -10.13 -4.83 4.84
N HIS A 86 -8.97 -5.48 4.77
CA HIS A 86 -8.22 -5.56 3.52
C HIS A 86 -9.00 -6.31 2.43
N LEU A 87 -9.66 -7.41 2.80
CA LEU A 87 -10.52 -8.16 1.90
C LEU A 87 -11.67 -7.31 1.33
N ASP A 88 -12.35 -6.51 2.17
CA ASP A 88 -13.42 -5.60 1.73
C ASP A 88 -12.93 -4.61 0.66
N ILE A 89 -11.72 -4.05 0.85
CA ILE A 89 -11.11 -3.14 -0.12
C ILE A 89 -10.78 -3.86 -1.43
N LEU A 90 -10.19 -5.06 -1.37
CA LEU A 90 -9.87 -5.85 -2.56
C LEU A 90 -11.14 -6.27 -3.33
N GLN A 91 -12.23 -6.58 -2.63
CA GLN A 91 -13.51 -6.89 -3.25
C GLN A 91 -14.07 -5.67 -4.00
N ALA A 92 -14.01 -4.48 -3.40
CA ALA A 92 -14.44 -3.26 -4.08
C ALA A 92 -13.57 -2.93 -5.31
N GLN A 93 -12.26 -3.16 -5.23
CA GLN A 93 -11.36 -3.02 -6.38
C GLN A 93 -11.71 -4.01 -7.50
N LYS A 94 -11.98 -5.27 -7.13
CA LYS A 94 -12.39 -6.30 -8.08
C LYS A 94 -13.68 -5.93 -8.78
N GLU A 95 -14.72 -5.51 -8.05
CA GLU A 95 -16.00 -5.07 -8.64
C GLU A 95 -15.79 -3.94 -9.66
N ARG A 96 -14.92 -2.97 -9.34
CA ARG A 96 -14.58 -1.88 -10.26
C ARG A 96 -13.88 -2.39 -11.51
N ILE A 97 -12.93 -3.31 -11.38
CA ILE A 97 -12.19 -3.89 -12.51
C ILE A 97 -13.15 -4.73 -13.37
N ASP A 98 -14.02 -5.52 -12.77
CA ASP A 98 -15.03 -6.32 -13.50
C ASP A 98 -15.98 -5.41 -14.31
N ALA A 99 -16.40 -4.27 -13.75
CA ALA A 99 -17.22 -3.28 -14.45
C ALA A 99 -16.48 -2.63 -15.64
N LEU A 100 -15.18 -2.31 -15.49
CA LEU A 100 -14.35 -1.80 -16.59
C LEU A 100 -14.18 -2.85 -17.70
N ILE A 101 -13.95 -4.11 -17.33
CA ILE A 101 -13.85 -5.23 -18.30
C ILE A 101 -15.18 -5.37 -19.08
N SER A 102 -16.30 -5.29 -18.36
CA SER A 102 -17.64 -5.37 -19.01
C SER A 102 -17.83 -4.21 -20.00
N LEU A 103 -17.45 -3.00 -19.62
CA LEU A 103 -17.54 -1.83 -20.50
C LEU A 103 -16.71 -2.03 -21.78
N VAL A 104 -15.48 -2.50 -21.66
CA VAL A 104 -14.62 -2.78 -22.82
C VAL A 104 -15.21 -3.86 -23.73
N LYS A 105 -15.80 -4.92 -23.17
CA LYS A 105 -16.48 -5.97 -23.97
C LYS A 105 -17.65 -5.40 -24.77
N THR A 106 -18.48 -4.56 -24.15
CA THR A 106 -19.62 -3.92 -24.82
C THR A 106 -19.18 -3.03 -25.98
N GLU A 107 -18.07 -2.30 -25.82
CA GLU A 107 -17.46 -1.51 -26.91
C GLU A 107 -16.98 -2.40 -28.07
N ILE A 108 -16.33 -3.53 -27.76
CA ILE A 108 -15.86 -4.49 -28.79
C ILE A 108 -17.03 -5.10 -29.56
N GLU A 109 -18.16 -5.35 -28.90
CA GLU A 109 -19.36 -5.93 -29.49
C GLU A 109 -20.14 -4.92 -30.37
N GLY A 110 -19.72 -3.67 -30.43
CA GLY A 110 -20.32 -2.63 -31.26
C GLY A 110 -21.64 -2.06 -30.72
N ASN A 111 -21.92 -2.26 -29.43
CA ASN A 111 -23.07 -1.71 -28.71
C ASN A 111 -22.65 -0.72 -27.61
N PRO A 112 -21.96 0.37 -27.94
CA PRO A 112 -21.41 1.25 -26.92
C PRO A 112 -22.54 1.97 -26.16
N VAL A 113 -22.61 1.73 -24.85
CA VAL A 113 -23.42 2.53 -23.93
C VAL A 113 -22.45 3.34 -23.07
N PRO A 114 -22.31 4.65 -23.30
CA PRO A 114 -21.40 5.47 -22.52
C PRO A 114 -21.71 5.35 -21.03
N SER A 115 -20.77 4.83 -20.25
CA SER A 115 -20.86 4.74 -18.79
C SER A 115 -19.56 5.18 -18.17
N PHE A 116 -19.61 6.18 -17.30
CA PHE A 116 -18.44 6.71 -16.60
C PHE A 116 -18.33 6.21 -15.16
N ALA A 117 -19.36 5.51 -14.65
CA ALA A 117 -19.38 4.99 -13.30
C ALA A 117 -18.17 4.09 -12.95
N PRO A 118 -17.72 3.16 -13.83
CA PRO A 118 -16.59 2.29 -13.53
C PRO A 118 -15.24 3.00 -13.44
N PHE A 119 -15.15 4.25 -13.94
CA PHE A 119 -13.91 5.04 -13.83
C PHE A 119 -13.76 5.73 -12.47
N SER A 120 -14.83 5.77 -11.68
CA SER A 120 -14.79 6.30 -10.32
C SER A 120 -14.23 5.25 -9.35
N ASP A 121 -13.27 5.65 -8.51
CA ASP A 121 -12.74 4.85 -7.39
C ASP A 121 -13.30 5.29 -6.04
N THR A 122 -14.38 6.05 -6.05
CA THR A 122 -14.99 6.63 -4.84
C THR A 122 -15.23 5.57 -3.76
N LYS A 123 -15.86 4.43 -4.10
CA LYS A 123 -16.12 3.34 -3.14
C LYS A 123 -14.83 2.77 -2.53
N VAL A 124 -13.79 2.59 -3.34
CA VAL A 124 -12.48 2.09 -2.88
C VAL A 124 -11.81 3.10 -1.96
N LEU A 125 -11.85 4.38 -2.33
CA LEU A 125 -11.29 5.48 -1.53
C LEU A 125 -12.02 5.65 -0.20
N GLU A 126 -13.34 5.59 -0.20
CA GLU A 126 -14.16 5.64 1.02
C GLU A 126 -13.83 4.48 1.98
N LEU A 127 -13.69 3.26 1.48
CA LEU A 127 -13.31 2.11 2.30
C LEU A 127 -11.89 2.25 2.87
N LYS A 128 -10.93 2.73 2.07
CA LYS A 128 -9.56 3.00 2.51
C LYS A 128 -9.53 4.05 3.62
N GLU A 129 -10.24 5.16 3.43
CA GLU A 129 -10.29 6.25 4.39
C GLU A 129 -11.02 5.84 5.66
N LYS A 130 -12.15 5.15 5.55
CA LYS A 130 -12.85 4.57 6.69
C LYS A 130 -11.96 3.66 7.50
N TYR A 131 -11.24 2.75 6.84
CA TYR A 131 -10.31 1.84 7.53
C TYR A 131 -9.18 2.61 8.22
N ARG A 132 -8.61 3.61 7.53
CA ARG A 132 -7.58 4.47 8.10
C ARG A 132 -8.08 5.22 9.33
N SER A 133 -9.29 5.80 9.25
CA SER A 133 -9.91 6.50 10.37
C SER A 133 -10.16 5.58 11.56
N GLU A 134 -10.69 4.36 11.34
CA GLU A 134 -10.87 3.34 12.39
C GLU A 134 -9.53 2.95 13.05
N VAL A 135 -8.47 2.82 12.26
CA VAL A 135 -7.12 2.54 12.76
C VAL A 135 -6.60 3.69 13.63
N LEU A 136 -6.76 4.93 13.16
CA LEU A 136 -6.34 6.11 13.92
C LEU A 136 -7.15 6.29 15.20
N GLU A 137 -8.45 6.05 15.19
CA GLU A 137 -9.31 6.14 16.35
C GLU A 137 -8.95 5.09 17.42
N ARG A 138 -8.74 3.84 17.02
CA ARG A 138 -8.42 2.74 17.94
C ARG A 138 -7.00 2.80 18.50
N TRP A 139 -6.04 3.28 17.72
CA TRP A 139 -4.61 3.22 18.07
C TRP A 139 -3.90 4.58 18.03
N GLY A 140 -4.55 5.62 17.50
CA GLY A 140 -3.98 6.98 17.41
C GLY A 140 -3.66 7.62 18.78
N ASN A 141 -4.26 7.13 19.86
CA ASN A 141 -3.97 7.57 21.23
C ASN A 141 -2.83 6.82 21.92
N THR A 142 -2.18 5.88 21.25
CA THR A 142 -1.00 5.19 21.82
C THR A 142 0.19 6.14 21.92
N HIS A 143 1.04 5.95 22.95
CA HIS A 143 2.24 6.75 23.15
C HIS A 143 3.13 6.79 21.90
N SER A 144 3.28 5.64 21.24
CA SER A 144 4.03 5.50 19.98
C SER A 144 3.47 6.30 18.80
N PHE A 145 2.16 6.51 18.76
CA PHE A 145 1.52 7.34 17.73
C PHE A 145 1.73 8.84 18.02
N LYS A 146 1.64 9.26 19.27
CA LYS A 146 1.90 10.65 19.69
C LYS A 146 3.35 11.05 19.50
N GLU A 147 4.30 10.15 19.81
CA GLU A 147 5.72 10.35 19.51
C GLU A 147 5.98 10.48 18.01
N TYR A 148 5.24 9.71 17.21
CA TYR A 148 5.28 9.80 15.75
C TYR A 148 4.74 11.14 15.23
N GLU A 149 3.57 11.57 15.70
CA GLU A 149 2.95 12.84 15.29
C GLU A 149 3.86 14.03 15.65
N ALA A 150 4.43 14.01 16.84
CA ALA A 150 5.41 15.01 17.26
C ALA A 150 6.68 15.00 16.40
N ALA A 151 7.20 13.82 16.06
CA ALA A 151 8.38 13.68 15.20
C ALA A 151 8.08 14.05 13.73
N PHE A 152 6.86 13.81 13.24
CA PHE A 152 6.41 14.19 11.90
C PHE A 152 6.25 15.71 11.78
N LEU A 153 5.63 16.33 12.78
CA LEU A 153 5.44 17.80 12.82
C LEU A 153 6.78 18.54 13.03
N SER A 154 7.79 17.89 13.60
CA SER A 154 9.13 18.44 13.77
C SER A 154 10.02 18.34 12.52
N GLN A 155 9.59 17.62 11.47
CA GLN A 155 10.36 17.57 10.21
C GLN A 155 10.15 18.84 9.39
N PRO A 156 11.22 19.42 8.80
CA PRO A 156 11.07 20.59 7.96
C PRO A 156 10.15 20.32 6.78
N GLU A 157 9.29 21.30 6.44
CA GLU A 157 8.26 21.24 5.38
C GLU A 157 8.74 20.66 4.03
N LYS A 158 10.04 20.72 3.73
CA LYS A 158 10.65 20.12 2.54
C LYS A 158 10.50 18.60 2.45
N GLY A 159 10.48 17.88 3.58
CA GLY A 159 10.33 16.43 3.59
C GLY A 159 8.86 15.99 3.34
N GLN A 160 7.92 16.72 3.91
CA GLN A 160 6.48 16.48 3.74
C GLN A 160 6.03 16.85 2.31
N ARG A 161 6.54 17.94 1.76
CA ARG A 161 6.25 18.42 0.41
C ARG A 161 6.76 17.47 -0.67
N ASN A 162 7.96 16.91 -0.52
CA ASN A 162 8.52 15.95 -1.48
C ASN A 162 7.73 14.63 -1.58
N GLN A 163 7.10 14.16 -0.50
CA GLN A 163 6.22 12.98 -0.56
C GLN A 163 4.89 13.30 -1.25
N LEU A 164 4.31 14.46 -0.95
CA LEU A 164 3.07 14.92 -1.56
C LEU A 164 3.27 15.28 -3.03
N GLU A 165 4.37 15.95 -3.38
CA GLU A 165 4.72 16.30 -4.76
C GLU A 165 5.04 15.08 -5.62
N ARG A 166 5.67 14.02 -5.08
CA ARG A 166 5.84 12.74 -5.77
C ARG A 166 4.50 12.07 -6.07
N PHE A 167 3.57 12.09 -5.12
CA PHE A 167 2.23 11.55 -5.31
C PHE A 167 1.43 12.37 -6.33
N LEU A 168 1.49 13.70 -6.25
CA LEU A 168 0.82 14.62 -7.17
C LEU A 168 1.48 14.69 -8.55
N SER A 169 2.79 14.48 -8.67
CA SER A 169 3.48 14.48 -9.97
C SER A 169 3.10 13.27 -10.81
N VAL A 170 2.98 12.09 -10.20
CA VAL A 170 2.51 10.87 -10.88
C VAL A 170 1.09 11.07 -11.40
N SER A 171 0.19 11.70 -10.62
CA SER A 171 -1.18 11.97 -11.06
C SER A 171 -1.24 13.08 -12.13
N LYS A 172 -0.45 14.15 -12.02
CA LYS A 172 -0.39 15.22 -13.02
C LYS A 172 0.17 14.77 -14.37
N ASP A 173 1.18 13.91 -14.39
CA ASP A 173 1.72 13.37 -15.64
C ASP A 173 0.74 12.39 -16.31
N THR A 174 -0.02 11.64 -15.54
CA THR A 174 -1.08 10.78 -16.05
C THR A 174 -2.22 11.62 -16.65
N PHE A 175 -2.65 12.69 -15.99
CA PHE A 175 -3.66 13.62 -16.51
C PHE A 175 -3.18 14.38 -17.76
N LYS A 176 -1.92 14.83 -17.81
CA LYS A 176 -1.35 15.46 -19.01
C LYS A 176 -1.26 14.50 -20.20
N LYS A 177 -0.94 13.23 -19.97
CA LYS A 177 -0.96 12.21 -21.01
C LYS A 177 -2.36 11.97 -21.53
N LEU A 178 -3.37 11.83 -20.66
CA LEU A 178 -4.77 11.66 -21.03
C LEU A 178 -5.31 12.86 -21.81
N ALA A 179 -5.03 14.08 -21.39
CA ALA A 179 -5.44 15.31 -22.11
C ALA A 179 -4.81 15.41 -23.50
N ARG A 180 -3.59 14.92 -23.72
CA ARG A 180 -2.96 14.86 -25.04
C ARG A 180 -3.62 13.83 -25.96
N PHE A 181 -4.09 12.70 -25.44
CA PHE A 181 -4.83 11.71 -26.21
C PHE A 181 -6.22 12.21 -26.65
N GLN A 182 -6.92 13.00 -25.83
CA GLN A 182 -8.21 13.58 -26.20
C GLN A 182 -8.11 14.65 -27.30
N ASN A 183 -6.98 15.38 -27.38
CA ASN A 183 -6.75 16.41 -28.41
C ASN A 183 -6.20 15.85 -29.73
N GLN A 184 -5.92 14.54 -29.86
CA GLN A 184 -5.39 13.91 -31.06
C GLN A 184 -6.41 13.00 -31.76
N SER A 185 -7.66 12.93 -31.33
CA SER A 185 -8.71 12.27 -32.11
C SER A 185 -9.06 13.16 -33.33
N PRO A 186 -8.82 12.71 -34.56
CA PRO A 186 -9.30 13.45 -35.73
C PRO A 186 -10.81 13.37 -35.74
N ALA A 187 -11.44 14.56 -35.85
CA ALA A 187 -12.86 14.66 -36.14
C ALA A 187 -13.17 13.82 -37.37
N CYS A 188 -14.06 12.85 -37.23
CA CYS A 188 -14.72 12.22 -38.36
C CYS A 188 -15.48 13.33 -39.12
N GLN A 189 -15.01 13.64 -40.32
CA GLN A 189 -15.82 14.19 -41.40
C GLN A 189 -16.61 13.10 -42.05
#